data_af0b5c806592509848b775cf1200addf
#
_entry.id   af0b5c806592509848b775cf1200addf
#
_cell.length_a   1.000
_cell.length_b   1.000
_cell.length_c   1.000
_cell.angle_alpha   90.00
_cell.angle_beta   90.00
_cell.angle_gamma   90.00
#
_symmetry.space_group_name_H-M   'P 1'
#
loop_
_entity.id
_entity.type
_entity.pdbx_description
1 polymer ?
#
loop_
_entity_poly.entity_id
_entity_poly.type
_entity_poly.pdbx_seq_one_letter_code
_entity_poly.pdbx_strand_id
1 'polypeptide(L)'
;LSVVIDEFAKEYLHGDLREVREVMLHKLEGLGEYDIRRPLTGTGTNLLGLVKHLTLSESRYFGEVFGRPFPEPMARWDDLGQRGADMWATEHETRGEIVERYRRVWEHSDGTIEALAIDAPGHVPWWPRPDVMLFNVLVHMLTETSRHAGHADILREQLDGATGTNAQRDEAFWEARRKEIERAAKAAG
;
A
#
# COMPACT_ATOMS: atom_id res chain seq x y z
N LEU A 1 -37.76 -5.75 0.90
CA LEU A 1 -36.54 -6.36 1.47
C LEU A 1 -35.41 -5.36 1.25
N SER A 2 -35.14 -4.53 2.28
CA SER A 2 -33.90 -3.72 2.32
C SER A 2 -32.74 -4.73 2.44
N VAL A 3 -31.94 -4.85 1.42
CA VAL A 3 -30.66 -5.57 1.50
C VAL A 3 -29.78 -4.69 2.38
N VAL A 4 -29.46 -5.17 3.57
CA VAL A 4 -28.46 -4.53 4.44
C VAL A 4 -27.09 -4.79 3.77
N ILE A 5 -26.63 -3.84 2.97
CA ILE A 5 -25.34 -3.92 2.25
C ILE A 5 -24.19 -3.75 3.24
N ASP A 6 -24.44 -3.23 4.43
CA ASP A 6 -23.46 -2.72 5.36
C ASP A 6 -22.42 -3.77 5.80
N GLU A 7 -22.87 -4.91 6.34
CA GLU A 7 -21.95 -5.97 6.78
C GLU A 7 -21.24 -6.65 5.60
N PHE A 8 -21.94 -6.90 4.51
CA PHE A 8 -21.36 -7.46 3.30
C PHE A 8 -20.27 -6.52 2.73
N ALA A 9 -20.57 -5.22 2.61
CA ALA A 9 -19.62 -4.26 2.08
C ALA A 9 -18.38 -4.12 2.99
N LYS A 10 -18.56 -4.12 4.29
CA LYS A 10 -17.49 -4.07 5.28
C LYS A 10 -16.58 -5.28 5.17
N GLU A 11 -17.16 -6.49 5.18
CA GLU A 11 -16.43 -7.74 5.09
C GLU A 11 -15.64 -7.84 3.77
N TYR A 12 -16.27 -7.47 2.66
CA TYR A 12 -15.66 -7.50 1.34
C TYR A 12 -14.46 -6.54 1.24
N LEU A 13 -14.64 -5.27 1.61
CA LEU A 13 -13.58 -4.26 1.57
C LEU A 13 -12.42 -4.60 2.52
N HIS A 14 -12.73 -5.15 3.68
CA HIS A 14 -11.72 -5.57 4.65
C HIS A 14 -10.95 -6.80 4.15
N GLY A 15 -11.64 -7.75 3.52
CA GLY A 15 -11.02 -8.90 2.88
C GLY A 15 -10.03 -8.51 1.79
N ASP A 16 -10.46 -7.65 0.86
CA ASP A 16 -9.61 -7.15 -0.22
C ASP A 16 -8.40 -6.34 0.33
N LEU A 17 -8.60 -5.57 1.40
CA LEU A 17 -7.50 -4.86 2.05
C LEU A 17 -6.46 -5.82 2.64
N ARG A 18 -6.90 -6.90 3.29
CA ARG A 18 -6.00 -7.94 3.82
C ARG A 18 -5.19 -8.59 2.70
N GLU A 19 -5.84 -8.93 1.58
CA GLU A 19 -5.14 -9.53 0.44
C GLU A 19 -4.08 -8.60 -0.15
N VAL A 20 -4.39 -7.33 -0.39
CA VAL A 20 -3.44 -6.40 -1.00
C VAL A 20 -2.26 -6.03 -0.07
N ARG A 21 -2.44 -6.09 1.23
CA ARG A 21 -1.34 -5.94 2.22
C ARG A 21 -0.31 -7.07 2.05
N GLU A 22 -0.77 -8.31 1.93
CA GLU A 22 0.13 -9.46 1.70
C GLU A 22 0.83 -9.34 0.35
N VAL A 23 0.14 -8.90 -0.70
CA VAL A 23 0.74 -8.63 -2.01
C VAL A 23 1.90 -7.63 -1.87
N MET A 24 1.75 -6.57 -1.07
CA MET A 24 2.83 -5.60 -0.83
C MET A 24 4.05 -6.22 -0.17
N LEU A 25 3.89 -7.08 0.83
CA LEU A 25 5.02 -7.75 1.48
C LEU A 25 5.72 -8.76 0.56
N HIS A 26 4.96 -9.46 -0.28
CA HIS A 26 5.51 -10.36 -1.29
C HIS A 26 6.47 -9.67 -2.27
N LYS A 27 6.32 -8.36 -2.50
CA LYS A 27 7.23 -7.61 -3.37
C LYS A 27 8.66 -7.46 -2.81
N LEU A 28 8.86 -7.72 -1.52
CA LEU A 28 10.18 -7.70 -0.89
C LEU A 28 10.89 -9.06 -0.92
N GLU A 29 10.16 -10.14 -1.18
CA GLU A 29 10.69 -11.51 -1.06
C GLU A 29 11.74 -11.81 -2.11
N GLY A 30 12.82 -12.50 -1.69
CA GLY A 30 13.91 -12.91 -2.56
C GLY A 30 14.86 -11.79 -2.99
N LEU A 31 14.56 -10.52 -2.67
CA LEU A 31 15.44 -9.38 -2.98
C LEU A 31 16.42 -9.07 -1.85
N GLY A 32 17.61 -8.59 -2.22
CA GLY A 32 18.63 -8.09 -1.29
C GLY A 32 18.27 -6.74 -0.66
N GLU A 33 18.97 -6.38 0.45
CA GLU A 33 18.73 -5.12 1.15
C GLU A 33 18.94 -3.88 0.28
N TYR A 34 19.96 -3.92 -0.60
CA TYR A 34 20.22 -2.82 -1.52
C TYR A 34 19.06 -2.61 -2.50
N ASP A 35 18.54 -3.67 -3.11
CA ASP A 35 17.53 -3.58 -4.15
C ASP A 35 16.19 -3.09 -3.64
N ILE A 36 15.79 -3.47 -2.43
CA ILE A 36 14.53 -2.99 -1.84
C ILE A 36 14.59 -1.54 -1.36
N ARG A 37 15.80 -0.96 -1.19
CA ARG A 37 16.02 0.37 -0.58
C ARG A 37 16.49 1.43 -1.56
N ARG A 38 17.22 1.03 -2.63
CA ARG A 38 17.77 1.99 -3.58
C ARG A 38 16.67 2.73 -4.34
N PRO A 39 16.90 4.00 -4.74
CA PRO A 39 15.95 4.75 -5.55
C PRO A 39 15.79 4.09 -6.93
N LEU A 40 14.57 3.77 -7.30
CA LEU A 40 14.23 3.12 -8.58
C LEU A 40 13.57 4.08 -9.57
N THR A 41 13.22 5.28 -9.12
CA THR A 41 12.63 6.35 -9.94
C THR A 41 13.36 7.66 -9.70
N GLY A 42 13.14 8.65 -10.57
CA GLY A 42 13.70 10.00 -10.40
C GLY A 42 13.25 10.70 -9.10
N THR A 43 12.15 10.27 -8.49
CA THR A 43 11.65 10.79 -7.20
C THR A 43 12.07 9.95 -6.00
N GLY A 44 12.84 8.86 -6.23
CA GLY A 44 13.38 8.04 -5.16
C GLY A 44 12.47 6.89 -4.69
N THR A 45 11.36 6.62 -5.38
CA THR A 45 10.46 5.52 -5.01
C THR A 45 11.22 4.20 -4.93
N ASN A 46 11.01 3.45 -3.85
CA ASN A 46 11.65 2.17 -3.58
C ASN A 46 10.68 1.24 -2.83
N LEU A 47 10.91 -0.06 -2.91
CA LEU A 47 9.97 -1.06 -2.40
C LEU A 47 9.77 -0.98 -0.89
N LEU A 48 10.84 -0.86 -0.11
CA LEU A 48 10.75 -0.81 1.35
C LEU A 48 10.13 0.50 1.84
N GLY A 49 10.39 1.61 1.13
CA GLY A 49 9.75 2.90 1.38
C GLY A 49 8.24 2.85 1.18
N LEU A 50 7.76 2.15 0.15
CA LEU A 50 6.31 1.97 -0.05
C LEU A 50 5.65 1.23 1.12
N VAL A 51 6.28 0.18 1.65
CA VAL A 51 5.77 -0.54 2.83
C VAL A 51 5.75 0.37 4.05
N LYS A 52 6.82 1.13 4.27
CA LYS A 52 6.91 2.08 5.39
C LYS A 52 5.85 3.19 5.29
N HIS A 53 5.62 3.71 4.07
CA HIS A 53 4.57 4.69 3.79
C HIS A 53 3.17 4.15 4.10
N LEU A 54 2.85 2.95 3.64
CA LEU A 54 1.57 2.31 3.93
C LEU A 54 1.38 2.04 5.42
N THR A 55 2.45 1.69 6.15
CA THR A 55 2.42 1.53 7.61
C THR A 55 1.95 2.82 8.29
N LEU A 56 2.55 3.95 7.93
CA LEU A 56 2.16 5.25 8.48
C LEU A 56 0.72 5.62 8.09
N SER A 57 0.39 5.51 6.80
CA SER A 57 -0.94 5.84 6.29
C SER A 57 -2.02 5.07 7.02
N GLU A 58 -1.87 3.76 7.09
CA GLU A 58 -2.86 2.89 7.70
C GLU A 58 -3.03 3.13 9.20
N SER A 59 -1.92 3.34 9.93
CA SER A 59 -1.96 3.64 11.37
C SER A 59 -2.73 4.92 11.69
N ARG A 60 -2.67 5.92 10.81
CA ARG A 60 -3.39 7.18 10.99
C ARG A 60 -4.86 7.08 10.58
N TYR A 61 -5.13 6.45 9.43
CA TYR A 61 -6.48 6.35 8.90
C TYR A 61 -7.40 5.46 9.75
N PHE A 62 -6.94 4.30 10.20
CA PHE A 62 -7.74 3.44 11.10
C PHE A 62 -7.50 3.72 12.58
N GLY A 63 -6.47 4.48 12.92
CA GLY A 63 -6.15 4.86 14.29
C GLY A 63 -6.68 6.24 14.64
N GLU A 64 -5.94 7.30 14.28
CA GLU A 64 -6.21 8.68 14.68
C GLU A 64 -7.63 9.13 14.26
N VAL A 65 -8.06 8.81 13.07
CA VAL A 65 -9.36 9.21 12.50
C VAL A 65 -10.54 8.73 13.34
N PHE A 66 -10.40 7.60 14.02
CA PHE A 66 -11.46 6.99 14.85
C PHE A 66 -11.16 7.08 16.36
N GLY A 67 -10.23 7.95 16.77
CA GLY A 67 -9.87 8.11 18.17
C GLY A 67 -9.21 6.87 18.82
N ARG A 68 -8.59 6.03 18.01
CA ARG A 68 -7.91 4.79 18.40
C ARG A 68 -6.44 4.82 17.93
N PRO A 69 -5.63 5.80 18.34
CA PRO A 69 -4.29 5.98 17.79
C PRO A 69 -3.43 4.72 18.00
N PHE A 70 -2.59 4.42 17.00
CA PHE A 70 -1.60 3.36 17.11
C PHE A 70 -0.60 3.70 18.24
N PRO A 71 -0.26 2.76 19.14
CA PRO A 71 0.46 3.09 20.37
C PRO A 71 1.96 3.38 20.19
N GLU A 72 2.54 3.04 19.04
CA GLU A 72 3.95 3.29 18.78
C GLU A 72 4.17 4.64 18.09
N PRO A 73 5.25 5.38 18.42
CA PRO A 73 5.58 6.63 17.74
C PRO A 73 5.95 6.36 16.26
N MET A 74 5.46 7.21 15.37
CA MET A 74 5.73 7.15 13.95
C MET A 74 6.05 8.55 13.40
N ALA A 75 6.83 8.60 12.31
CA ALA A 75 7.04 9.83 11.57
C ALA A 75 5.70 10.39 11.06
N ARG A 76 5.60 11.71 10.99
CA ARG A 76 4.35 12.38 10.60
C ARG A 76 4.57 13.22 9.35
N TRP A 77 3.71 13.07 8.33
CA TRP A 77 3.77 13.89 7.10
C TRP A 77 3.34 15.35 7.32
N ASP A 78 2.59 15.62 8.39
CA ASP A 78 2.18 16.96 8.82
C ASP A 78 3.21 17.67 9.71
N ASP A 79 4.28 16.99 10.10
CA ASP A 79 5.48 17.58 10.69
C ASP A 79 6.49 17.92 9.58
N LEU A 80 6.77 19.20 9.37
CA LEU A 80 7.67 19.65 8.31
C LEU A 80 9.09 19.06 8.43
N GLY A 81 9.56 18.79 9.65
CA GLY A 81 10.86 18.19 9.92
C GLY A 81 10.93 16.69 9.56
N GLN A 82 9.78 16.05 9.38
CA GLN A 82 9.67 14.62 9.08
C GLN A 82 9.05 14.33 7.71
N ARG A 83 8.82 15.37 6.92
CA ARG A 83 8.16 15.23 5.61
C ARG A 83 8.93 14.29 4.69
N GLY A 84 8.27 13.23 4.24
CA GLY A 84 8.83 12.20 3.37
C GLY A 84 9.72 11.17 4.08
N ALA A 85 9.88 11.24 5.41
CA ALA A 85 10.63 10.24 6.18
C ALA A 85 9.98 8.85 6.13
N ASP A 86 8.71 8.78 5.81
CA ASP A 86 7.96 7.55 5.60
C ASP A 86 8.23 6.87 4.25
N MET A 87 8.82 7.60 3.28
CA MET A 87 9.01 7.11 1.92
C MET A 87 10.34 6.35 1.68
N TRP A 88 11.17 6.23 2.70
CA TRP A 88 12.46 5.54 2.62
C TRP A 88 12.92 5.05 3.99
N ALA A 89 13.76 4.01 4.00
CA ALA A 89 14.33 3.47 5.23
C ALA A 89 15.78 3.94 5.39
N THR A 90 16.11 4.45 6.58
CA THR A 90 17.50 4.80 6.95
C THR A 90 18.34 3.54 7.12
N GLU A 91 19.65 3.69 7.18
CA GLU A 91 20.60 2.59 7.45
C GLU A 91 20.41 1.93 8.83
N HIS A 92 19.71 2.60 9.75
CA HIS A 92 19.43 2.13 11.10
C HIS A 92 18.10 1.38 11.24
N GLU A 93 17.25 1.45 10.23
CA GLU A 93 15.97 0.74 10.19
C GLU A 93 16.11 -0.57 9.41
N THR A 94 15.89 -1.70 10.06
CA THR A 94 15.97 -3.00 9.41
C THR A 94 14.68 -3.34 8.65
N ARG A 95 14.80 -4.18 7.60
CA ARG A 95 13.64 -4.76 6.91
C ARG A 95 12.68 -5.42 7.89
N GLY A 96 13.23 -6.23 8.81
CA GLY A 96 12.45 -6.96 9.79
C GLY A 96 11.60 -6.03 10.65
N GLU A 97 12.18 -4.97 11.19
CA GLU A 97 11.46 -3.99 12.01
C GLU A 97 10.34 -3.29 11.24
N ILE A 98 10.58 -2.89 10.00
CA ILE A 98 9.57 -2.23 9.15
C ILE A 98 8.41 -3.18 8.83
N VAL A 99 8.71 -4.42 8.43
CA VAL A 99 7.70 -5.44 8.10
C VAL A 99 6.88 -5.81 9.34
N GLU A 100 7.53 -6.05 10.48
CA GLU A 100 6.84 -6.39 11.73
C GLU A 100 5.98 -5.22 12.23
N ARG A 101 6.45 -3.99 12.10
CA ARG A 101 5.63 -2.81 12.41
C ARG A 101 4.41 -2.71 11.52
N TYR A 102 4.54 -2.98 10.22
CA TYR A 102 3.40 -3.01 9.30
C TYR A 102 2.38 -4.06 9.71
N ARG A 103 2.80 -5.26 10.08
CA ARG A 103 1.90 -6.32 10.58
C ARG A 103 1.18 -5.90 11.88
N ARG A 104 1.88 -5.28 12.84
CA ARG A 104 1.23 -4.75 14.05
C ARG A 104 0.21 -3.64 13.74
N VAL A 105 0.47 -2.82 12.74
CA VAL A 105 -0.50 -1.83 12.26
C VAL A 105 -1.71 -2.53 11.64
N TRP A 106 -1.55 -3.61 10.90
CA TRP A 106 -2.69 -4.40 10.38
C TRP A 106 -3.57 -4.90 11.53
N GLU A 107 -2.99 -5.53 12.53
CA GLU A 107 -3.71 -6.05 13.70
C GLU A 107 -4.50 -4.95 14.40
N HIS A 108 -3.89 -3.79 14.58
CA HIS A 108 -4.53 -2.63 15.19
C HIS A 108 -5.67 -2.09 14.32
N SER A 109 -5.47 -1.97 13.03
CA SER A 109 -6.46 -1.52 12.05
C SER A 109 -7.62 -2.50 11.94
N ASP A 110 -7.34 -3.79 11.87
CA ASP A 110 -8.34 -4.86 11.86
C ASP A 110 -9.22 -4.80 13.11
N GLY A 111 -8.61 -4.62 14.28
CA GLY A 111 -9.35 -4.42 15.53
C GLY A 111 -10.24 -3.17 15.53
N THR A 112 -9.85 -2.11 14.83
CA THR A 112 -10.70 -0.93 14.64
C THR A 112 -11.85 -1.22 13.68
N ILE A 113 -11.57 -1.84 12.54
CA ILE A 113 -12.58 -2.19 11.52
C ILE A 113 -13.61 -3.15 12.10
N GLU A 114 -13.18 -4.16 12.85
CA GLU A 114 -14.07 -5.14 13.49
C GLU A 114 -14.97 -4.52 14.55
N ALA A 115 -14.44 -3.60 15.34
CA ALA A 115 -15.17 -2.97 16.45
C ALA A 115 -16.21 -1.92 16.01
N LEU A 116 -16.09 -1.36 14.81
CA LEU A 116 -16.89 -0.24 14.34
C LEU A 116 -17.89 -0.68 13.25
N ALA A 117 -19.09 -0.07 13.26
CA ALA A 117 -20.02 -0.18 12.14
C ALA A 117 -19.45 0.53 10.90
N ILE A 118 -19.86 0.09 9.70
CA ILE A 118 -19.35 0.65 8.44
C ILE A 118 -19.64 2.15 8.27
N ASP A 119 -20.74 2.63 8.89
CA ASP A 119 -21.16 4.03 8.94
C ASP A 119 -20.64 4.78 10.16
N ALA A 120 -19.79 4.17 10.99
CA ALA A 120 -19.20 4.82 12.15
C ALA A 120 -18.50 6.11 11.76
N PRO A 121 -18.77 7.24 12.45
CA PRO A 121 -18.21 8.53 12.11
C PRO A 121 -16.71 8.58 12.41
N GLY A 122 -15.96 9.26 11.51
CA GLY A 122 -14.55 9.56 11.65
C GLY A 122 -14.26 10.98 11.21
N HIS A 123 -13.08 11.50 11.55
CA HIS A 123 -12.63 12.83 11.16
C HIS A 123 -11.21 12.81 10.60
N VAL A 124 -11.05 13.18 9.32
CA VAL A 124 -9.76 13.25 8.62
C VAL A 124 -9.37 14.72 8.45
N PRO A 125 -8.63 15.32 9.38
CA PRO A 125 -8.42 16.77 9.41
C PRO A 125 -7.64 17.33 8.21
N TRP A 126 -6.94 16.50 7.45
CA TRP A 126 -6.20 16.89 6.24
C TRP A 126 -6.98 16.71 4.93
N TRP A 127 -8.26 16.30 4.99
CA TRP A 127 -9.12 16.22 3.81
C TRP A 127 -9.98 17.47 3.64
N PRO A 128 -10.30 17.86 2.39
CA PRO A 128 -11.23 18.98 2.14
C PRO A 128 -12.64 18.76 2.70
N ARG A 129 -13.06 17.50 2.85
CA ARG A 129 -14.27 17.07 3.54
C ARG A 129 -13.85 16.14 4.68
N PRO A 130 -13.59 16.70 5.86
CA PRO A 130 -12.96 15.94 6.94
C PRO A 130 -13.88 14.93 7.63
N ASP A 131 -15.21 15.17 7.63
CA ASP A 131 -16.17 14.28 8.27
C ASP A 131 -16.49 13.12 7.33
N VAL A 132 -16.20 11.91 7.78
CA VAL A 132 -16.25 10.67 7.00
C VAL A 132 -16.90 9.56 7.80
N MET A 133 -17.12 8.44 7.14
CA MET A 133 -17.50 7.16 7.76
C MET A 133 -16.35 6.17 7.61
N LEU A 134 -16.39 5.08 8.36
CA LEU A 134 -15.44 3.95 8.19
C LEU A 134 -15.42 3.47 6.74
N PHE A 135 -16.55 3.43 6.05
CA PHE A 135 -16.66 3.12 4.63
C PHE A 135 -15.70 3.95 3.77
N ASN A 136 -15.67 5.27 3.97
CA ASN A 136 -14.81 6.15 3.17
C ASN A 136 -13.32 5.85 3.41
N VAL A 137 -12.96 5.54 4.65
CA VAL A 137 -11.57 5.21 5.02
C VAL A 137 -11.18 3.83 4.48
N LEU A 138 -12.05 2.82 4.55
CA LEU A 138 -11.83 1.51 3.94
C LEU A 138 -11.59 1.61 2.43
N VAL A 139 -12.46 2.31 1.72
CA VAL A 139 -12.30 2.54 0.26
C VAL A 139 -11.01 3.29 -0.03
N HIS A 140 -10.68 4.32 0.75
CA HIS A 140 -9.46 5.09 0.58
C HIS A 140 -8.21 4.22 0.78
N MET A 141 -8.14 3.48 1.88
CA MET A 141 -6.96 2.67 2.19
C MET A 141 -6.80 1.48 1.26
N LEU A 142 -7.88 0.85 0.83
CA LEU A 142 -7.84 -0.18 -0.21
C LEU A 142 -7.30 0.39 -1.53
N THR A 143 -7.80 1.57 -1.94
CA THR A 143 -7.36 2.23 -3.17
C THR A 143 -5.89 2.66 -3.09
N GLU A 144 -5.48 3.21 -1.96
CA GLU A 144 -4.09 3.65 -1.72
C GLU A 144 -3.12 2.47 -1.71
N THR A 145 -3.45 1.41 -1.00
CA THR A 145 -2.62 0.20 -0.96
C THR A 145 -2.55 -0.48 -2.33
N SER A 146 -3.67 -0.57 -3.06
CA SER A 146 -3.70 -1.12 -4.42
C SER A 146 -2.90 -0.29 -5.42
N ARG A 147 -2.93 1.05 -5.30
CA ARG A 147 -2.09 1.95 -6.12
C ARG A 147 -0.62 1.68 -5.90
N HIS A 148 -0.20 1.57 -4.64
CA HIS A 148 1.19 1.29 -4.29
C HIS A 148 1.61 -0.15 -4.63
N ALA A 149 0.71 -1.11 -4.57
CA ALA A 149 0.96 -2.47 -5.07
C ALA A 149 1.25 -2.47 -6.58
N GLY A 150 0.50 -1.71 -7.38
CA GLY A 150 0.78 -1.53 -8.81
C GLY A 150 2.13 -0.82 -9.08
N HIS A 151 2.51 0.18 -8.27
CA HIS A 151 3.86 0.77 -8.33
C HIS A 151 4.93 -0.28 -8.03
N ALA A 152 4.74 -1.07 -6.98
CA ALA A 152 5.68 -2.12 -6.58
C ALA A 152 5.79 -3.23 -7.64
N ASP A 153 4.71 -3.56 -8.35
CA ASP A 153 4.74 -4.52 -9.47
C ASP A 153 5.73 -4.08 -10.55
N ILE A 154 5.64 -2.85 -11.00
CA ILE A 154 6.53 -2.30 -12.03
C ILE A 154 7.97 -2.22 -11.54
N LEU A 155 8.19 -1.77 -10.30
CA LEU A 155 9.53 -1.72 -9.72
C LEU A 155 10.14 -3.11 -9.58
N ARG A 156 9.34 -4.10 -9.18
CA ARG A 156 9.77 -5.49 -9.06
C ARG A 156 10.16 -6.08 -10.40
N GLU A 157 9.34 -5.88 -11.43
CA GLU A 157 9.62 -6.33 -12.78
C GLU A 157 10.93 -5.74 -13.32
N GLN A 158 11.23 -4.49 -13.01
CA GLN A 158 12.50 -3.84 -13.40
C GLN A 158 13.72 -4.40 -12.67
N LEU A 159 13.54 -4.93 -11.46
CA LEU A 159 14.65 -5.46 -10.65
C LEU A 159 15.05 -6.88 -11.05
N ASP A 160 14.09 -7.77 -11.21
CA ASP A 160 14.33 -9.20 -11.42
C ASP A 160 13.44 -9.86 -12.47
N GLY A 161 12.60 -9.10 -13.16
CA GLY A 161 11.68 -9.60 -14.16
C GLY A 161 10.44 -10.31 -13.61
N ALA A 162 10.25 -10.34 -12.27
CA ALA A 162 9.09 -10.97 -11.67
C ALA A 162 7.82 -10.17 -11.95
N THR A 163 6.81 -10.82 -12.50
CA THR A 163 5.50 -10.23 -12.76
C THR A 163 4.51 -10.59 -11.67
N GLY A 164 3.60 -9.66 -11.34
CA GLY A 164 2.58 -9.88 -10.29
C GLY A 164 1.47 -10.87 -10.67
N THR A 165 1.52 -11.48 -11.84
CA THR A 165 0.50 -12.42 -12.32
C THR A 165 1.04 -13.84 -12.40
N ASN A 166 0.17 -14.82 -12.15
CA ASN A 166 0.50 -16.24 -12.24
C ASN A 166 0.71 -16.76 -13.69
N ALA A 167 0.59 -15.90 -14.68
CA ALA A 167 0.80 -16.24 -16.07
C ALA A 167 2.29 -16.24 -16.41
N GLN A 168 2.99 -17.28 -16.01
CA GLN A 168 4.36 -17.49 -16.46
C GLN A 168 4.36 -17.73 -17.98
N ARG A 169 5.01 -16.81 -18.69
CA ARG A 169 5.33 -16.91 -20.11
C ARG A 169 6.84 -16.94 -20.25
N ASP A 170 7.33 -17.61 -21.29
CA ASP A 170 8.76 -17.64 -21.55
C ASP A 170 9.28 -16.29 -22.11
N GLU A 171 10.57 -16.08 -22.08
CA GLU A 171 11.20 -14.84 -22.57
C GLU A 171 10.93 -14.61 -24.06
N ALA A 172 10.83 -15.65 -24.85
CA ALA A 172 10.52 -15.53 -26.29
C ALA A 172 9.14 -14.93 -26.54
N PHE A 173 8.15 -15.33 -25.73
CA PHE A 173 6.80 -14.73 -25.76
C PHE A 173 6.86 -13.23 -25.42
N TRP A 174 7.55 -12.85 -24.35
CA TRP A 174 7.65 -11.46 -23.92
C TRP A 174 8.44 -10.60 -24.92
N GLU A 175 9.52 -11.12 -25.48
CA GLU A 175 10.28 -10.44 -26.54
C GLU A 175 9.43 -10.18 -27.78
N ALA A 176 8.67 -11.17 -28.25
CA ALA A 176 7.76 -11.00 -29.38
C ALA A 176 6.68 -9.96 -29.09
N ARG A 177 6.11 -10.00 -27.88
CA ARG A 177 5.09 -9.04 -27.45
C ARG A 177 5.64 -7.61 -27.36
N ARG A 178 6.83 -7.40 -26.79
CA ARG A 178 7.49 -6.08 -26.73
C ARG A 178 7.74 -5.52 -28.13
N LYS A 179 8.22 -6.35 -29.07
CA LYS A 179 8.43 -5.93 -30.48
C LYS A 179 7.12 -5.52 -31.17
N GLU A 180 6.04 -6.24 -30.93
CA GLU A 180 4.71 -5.93 -31.47
C GLU A 180 4.18 -4.59 -30.94
N ILE A 181 4.26 -4.38 -29.62
CA ILE A 181 3.86 -3.13 -28.96
C ILE A 181 4.69 -1.95 -29.49
N GLU A 182 6.01 -2.09 -29.55
CA GLU A 182 6.92 -1.05 -30.06
C GLU A 182 6.62 -0.69 -31.52
N ARG A 183 6.36 -1.69 -32.37
CA ARG A 183 5.97 -1.48 -33.76
C ARG A 183 4.65 -0.70 -33.85
N ALA A 184 3.65 -1.06 -33.04
CA ALA A 184 2.37 -0.38 -33.02
C ALA A 184 2.51 1.06 -32.53
N ALA A 185 3.29 1.30 -31.49
CA ALA A 185 3.55 2.65 -30.97
C ALA A 185 4.21 3.55 -32.01
N LYS A 186 5.24 3.05 -32.72
CA LYS A 186 5.90 3.81 -33.81
C LYS A 186 5.00 4.10 -34.98
N ALA A 187 4.04 3.24 -35.28
CA ALA A 187 3.06 3.45 -36.35
C ALA A 187 1.98 4.48 -35.99
N ALA A 188 1.78 4.75 -34.68
CA ALA A 188 0.76 5.69 -34.20
C ALA A 188 1.31 7.12 -33.96
N GLY A 189 2.60 7.33 -33.93
CA GLY A 189 3.28 8.62 -33.70
C GLY A 189 4.09 9.07 -34.88
#